data_0202f51775360af0993abfd9f14f1a49
#
_entry.id   0202f51775360af0993abfd9f14f1a49
#
_cell.length_a   1.000
_cell.length_b   1.000
_cell.length_c   1.000
_cell.angle_alpha   90.00
_cell.angle_beta   90.00
_cell.angle_gamma   90.00
#
_symmetry.space_group_name_H-M   'P 1'
#
loop_
_entity.id
_entity.type
_entity.pdbx_description
1 polymer ?
#
loop_
_entity_poly.entity_id
_entity_poly.type
_entity_poly.pdbx_seq_one_letter_code
_entity_poly.pdbx_strand_id
1 'polypeptide(L)'
;MNASATEAVRSIVEAGGDADDVLRACVTRLAEEPGVIWAGVALVEDGALLLGPSAGASDPTHRERAAILFQGEAVGELWVDGPIDRTTLEQVATLIAPFALIGWDTGGEAWDP
;
A
#
# COMPACT_ATOMS: atom_id res chain seq x y z
N MET A 1 -14.30 7.39 10.31
CA MET A 1 -13.49 8.34 9.55
C MET A 1 -12.01 8.10 9.84
N ASN A 2 -11.20 7.99 8.78
CA ASN A 2 -9.80 7.55 8.92
C ASN A 2 -8.79 8.66 8.56
N ALA A 3 -9.13 9.91 8.85
CA ALA A 3 -8.27 11.05 8.51
C ALA A 3 -6.89 10.94 9.15
N SER A 4 -6.82 10.38 10.37
CA SER A 4 -5.53 10.21 11.04
C SER A 4 -4.64 9.20 10.32
N ALA A 5 -5.22 8.22 9.66
CA ALA A 5 -4.45 7.26 8.88
C ALA A 5 -3.79 7.94 7.68
N THR A 6 -4.53 8.80 6.97
CA THR A 6 -3.98 9.55 5.84
C THR A 6 -2.83 10.44 6.30
N GLU A 7 -3.01 11.14 7.43
CA GLU A 7 -1.96 12.02 7.97
C GLU A 7 -0.73 11.23 8.37
N ALA A 8 -0.92 10.08 9.01
CA ALA A 8 0.21 9.25 9.43
C ALA A 8 0.98 8.72 8.23
N VAL A 9 0.26 8.27 7.19
CA VAL A 9 0.91 7.79 5.97
C VAL A 9 1.64 8.93 5.28
N ARG A 10 1.05 10.12 5.24
CA ARG A 10 1.71 11.28 4.66
C ARG A 10 3.04 11.56 5.35
N SER A 11 3.06 11.51 6.69
CA SER A 11 4.30 11.71 7.45
C SER A 11 5.35 10.66 7.12
N ILE A 12 4.93 9.40 6.99
CA ILE A 12 5.85 8.31 6.64
C ILE A 12 6.45 8.56 5.25
N VAL A 13 5.61 8.93 4.30
CA VAL A 13 6.03 9.18 2.93
C VAL A 13 6.98 10.38 2.87
N GLU A 14 6.69 11.44 3.62
CA GLU A 14 7.52 12.63 3.63
C GLU A 14 8.88 12.38 4.29
N ALA A 15 8.93 11.49 5.25
CA ALA A 15 10.21 11.12 5.86
C ALA A 15 11.09 10.37 4.86
N GLY A 16 10.49 9.70 3.90
CA GLY A 16 11.21 9.03 2.84
C GLY A 16 11.95 7.79 3.32
N GLY A 17 12.91 7.37 2.49
CA GLY A 17 13.72 6.20 2.81
C GLY A 17 13.58 5.15 1.72
N ASP A 18 14.01 3.92 2.04
CA ASP A 18 13.90 2.81 1.14
C ASP A 18 12.42 2.49 0.85
N ALA A 19 12.10 2.25 -0.43
CA ALA A 19 10.71 2.07 -0.84
C ALA A 19 10.03 0.92 -0.08
N ASP A 20 10.72 -0.20 0.10
CA ASP A 20 10.17 -1.33 0.81
C ASP A 20 9.87 -0.97 2.26
N ASP A 21 10.78 -0.25 2.91
CA ASP A 21 10.59 0.17 4.30
C ASP A 21 9.43 1.15 4.42
N VAL A 22 9.29 2.07 3.48
CA VAL A 22 8.18 3.02 3.48
C VAL A 22 6.86 2.29 3.32
N LEU A 23 6.77 1.36 2.38
CA LEU A 23 5.54 0.61 2.17
C LEU A 23 5.20 -0.26 3.39
N ARG A 24 6.19 -0.89 4.01
CA ARG A 24 5.97 -1.68 5.22
C ARG A 24 5.45 -0.81 6.36
N ALA A 25 6.01 0.37 6.53
CA ALA A 25 5.56 1.28 7.58
C ALA A 25 4.11 1.71 7.33
N CYS A 26 3.77 1.97 6.08
CA CYS A 26 2.41 2.37 5.73
C CYS A 26 1.38 1.28 6.01
N VAL A 27 1.66 0.04 5.60
CA VAL A 27 0.70 -1.04 5.85
C VAL A 27 0.61 -1.37 7.33
N THR A 28 1.71 -1.29 8.07
CA THR A 28 1.69 -1.49 9.51
C THR A 28 0.78 -0.46 10.17
N ARG A 29 0.92 0.80 9.77
CA ARG A 29 0.09 1.86 10.34
C ARG A 29 -1.39 1.66 9.99
N LEU A 30 -1.70 1.26 8.75
CA LEU A 30 -3.08 1.01 8.37
C LEU A 30 -3.69 -0.13 9.15
N ALA A 31 -2.92 -1.17 9.40
CA ALA A 31 -3.40 -2.32 10.18
C ALA A 31 -3.70 -1.95 11.64
N GLU A 32 -3.22 -0.80 12.11
CA GLU A 32 -3.50 -0.31 13.45
C GLU A 32 -4.79 0.51 13.55
N GLU A 33 -5.42 0.83 12.41
CA GLU A 33 -6.68 1.57 12.44
C GLU A 33 -7.78 0.75 13.08
N PRO A 34 -8.67 1.41 13.87
CA PRO A 34 -9.76 0.69 14.51
C PRO A 34 -10.61 -0.07 13.49
N GLY A 35 -10.82 -1.35 13.73
CA GLY A 35 -11.61 -2.20 12.85
C GLY A 35 -10.84 -2.83 11.70
N VAL A 36 -9.69 -2.29 11.35
CA VAL A 36 -8.83 -2.89 10.32
C VAL A 36 -8.02 -4.01 10.96
N ILE A 37 -7.99 -5.16 10.28
CA ILE A 37 -7.26 -6.32 10.81
C ILE A 37 -6.04 -6.67 9.96
N TRP A 38 -5.97 -6.14 8.73
CA TRP A 38 -4.84 -6.42 7.83
C TRP A 38 -4.77 -5.37 6.75
N ALA A 39 -3.57 -5.08 6.31
CA ALA A 39 -3.34 -4.21 5.15
C ALA A 39 -2.17 -4.74 4.35
N GLY A 40 -2.22 -4.59 3.03
CA GLY A 40 -1.16 -5.05 2.16
C GLY A 40 -1.11 -4.28 0.86
N VAL A 41 0.08 -4.30 0.23
CA VAL A 41 0.30 -3.71 -1.07
C VAL A 41 0.58 -4.84 -2.04
N ALA A 42 -0.22 -4.95 -3.10
CA ALA A 42 0.02 -5.90 -4.18
C ALA A 42 0.63 -5.12 -5.34
N LEU A 43 1.70 -5.65 -5.91
CA LEU A 43 2.44 -4.99 -6.98
C LEU A 43 2.22 -5.73 -8.29
N VAL A 44 2.13 -4.98 -9.39
CA VAL A 44 1.97 -5.59 -10.71
C VAL A 44 3.34 -6.09 -11.16
N GLU A 45 3.39 -7.36 -11.53
CA GLU A 45 4.62 -7.97 -12.05
C GLU A 45 4.22 -8.96 -13.13
N ASP A 46 4.72 -8.76 -14.35
CA ASP A 46 4.40 -9.60 -15.50
C ASP A 46 2.90 -9.75 -15.72
N GLY A 47 2.16 -8.66 -15.50
CA GLY A 47 0.71 -8.65 -15.70
C GLY A 47 -0.10 -9.27 -14.59
N ALA A 48 0.53 -9.73 -13.52
CA ALA A 48 -0.15 -10.31 -12.38
C ALA A 48 0.12 -9.50 -11.13
N LEU A 49 -0.83 -9.55 -10.17
CA LEU A 49 -0.65 -8.90 -8.89
C LEU A 49 0.03 -9.88 -7.93
N LEU A 50 1.15 -9.46 -7.38
CA LEU A 50 1.88 -10.25 -6.38
C LEU A 50 1.87 -9.48 -5.07
N LEU A 51 1.50 -10.16 -3.98
CA LEU A 51 1.46 -9.52 -2.68
C LEU A 51 2.86 -9.15 -2.22
N GLY A 52 3.05 -7.88 -1.90
CA GLY A 52 4.29 -7.35 -1.34
C GLY A 52 4.14 -7.14 0.16
N PRO A 53 4.59 -5.99 0.69
CA PRO A 53 4.53 -5.74 2.12
C PRO A 53 3.11 -5.83 2.66
N SER A 54 2.95 -6.49 3.81
CA SER A 54 1.64 -6.62 4.46
C SER A 54 1.83 -6.70 5.97
N ALA A 55 0.74 -6.44 6.72
CA ALA A 55 0.74 -6.48 8.18
C ALA A 55 -0.63 -6.88 8.68
N GLY A 56 -0.68 -7.69 9.72
CA GLY A 56 -1.92 -8.11 10.36
C GLY A 56 -2.35 -9.51 9.98
N ALA A 57 -3.61 -9.83 10.25
CA ALA A 57 -4.19 -11.15 9.98
C ALA A 57 -5.20 -11.03 8.83
N SER A 58 -4.87 -11.57 7.67
CA SER A 58 -5.65 -11.44 6.45
C SER A 58 -7.04 -12.06 6.57
N ASP A 59 -8.04 -11.32 6.07
CA ASP A 59 -9.41 -11.82 5.98
C ASP A 59 -10.02 -11.31 4.67
N PRO A 60 -9.79 -12.02 3.56
CA PRO A 60 -10.22 -11.55 2.25
C PRO A 60 -11.72 -11.33 2.10
N THR A 61 -12.54 -11.90 2.98
CA THR A 61 -13.99 -11.69 2.89
C THR A 61 -14.39 -10.26 3.22
N HIS A 62 -13.53 -9.50 3.89
CA HIS A 62 -13.79 -8.11 4.26
C HIS A 62 -12.81 -7.16 3.54
N ARG A 63 -12.31 -7.57 2.39
CA ARG A 63 -11.26 -6.82 1.71
C ARG A 63 -11.80 -5.68 0.87
N GLU A 64 -11.21 -4.49 1.10
CA GLU A 64 -11.39 -3.32 0.27
C GLU A 64 -10.13 -3.13 -0.56
N ARG A 65 -10.28 -2.68 -1.80
CA ARG A 65 -9.16 -2.51 -2.73
C ARG A 65 -9.21 -1.15 -3.39
N ALA A 66 -8.04 -0.56 -3.59
CA ALA A 66 -7.92 0.65 -4.39
C ALA A 66 -6.72 0.51 -5.30
N ALA A 67 -6.88 0.90 -6.56
CA ALA A 67 -5.77 0.87 -7.50
C ALA A 67 -4.73 1.88 -7.10
N ILE A 68 -3.44 1.51 -7.22
CA ILE A 68 -2.34 2.42 -7.02
C ILE A 68 -1.92 2.87 -8.41
N LEU A 69 -2.16 4.14 -8.71
CA LEU A 69 -1.89 4.69 -10.03
C LEU A 69 -0.72 5.67 -9.95
N PHE A 70 0.23 5.52 -10.85
CA PHE A 70 1.33 6.46 -10.99
C PHE A 70 1.33 6.98 -12.41
N GLN A 71 1.05 8.28 -12.56
CA GLN A 71 0.94 8.94 -13.86
C GLN A 71 -0.04 8.22 -14.78
N GLY A 72 -1.16 7.79 -14.20
CA GLY A 72 -2.23 7.13 -14.95
C GLY A 72 -2.06 5.65 -15.17
N GLU A 73 -0.92 5.07 -14.76
CA GLU A 73 -0.66 3.66 -14.93
C GLU A 73 -0.82 2.89 -13.62
N ALA A 74 -1.52 1.76 -13.67
CA ALA A 74 -1.71 0.93 -12.50
C ALA A 74 -0.40 0.18 -12.20
N VAL A 75 0.20 0.49 -11.04
CA VAL A 75 1.44 -0.15 -10.61
C VAL A 75 1.19 -1.15 -9.49
N GLY A 76 -0.04 -1.21 -8.98
CA GLY A 76 -0.40 -2.16 -7.94
C GLY A 76 -1.77 -1.86 -7.39
N GLU A 77 -2.08 -2.47 -6.25
CA GLU A 77 -3.31 -2.22 -5.51
C GLU A 77 -3.01 -2.15 -4.02
N LEU A 78 -3.72 -1.28 -3.34
CA LEU A 78 -3.71 -1.23 -1.88
C LEU A 78 -4.91 -2.02 -1.38
N TRP A 79 -4.67 -3.01 -0.54
CA TRP A 79 -5.71 -3.87 0.01
C TRP A 79 -5.80 -3.65 1.52
N VAL A 80 -7.03 -3.54 2.03
CA VAL A 80 -7.28 -3.42 3.47
C VAL A 80 -8.42 -4.34 3.83
N ASP A 81 -8.23 -5.17 4.84
CA ASP A 81 -9.26 -6.06 5.34
C ASP A 81 -9.88 -5.44 6.58
N GLY A 82 -11.16 -5.11 6.47
CA GLY A 82 -11.91 -4.43 7.52
C GLY A 82 -12.46 -3.11 7.03
N PRO A 83 -13.30 -2.45 7.84
CA PRO A 83 -13.92 -1.19 7.42
C PRO A 83 -12.90 -0.08 7.31
N ILE A 84 -12.87 0.58 6.17
CA ILE A 84 -12.05 1.75 5.95
C ILE A 84 -12.82 2.69 5.03
N ASP A 85 -12.67 3.98 5.27
CA ASP A 85 -13.29 5.00 4.47
C ASP A 85 -12.71 4.93 3.05
N ARG A 86 -13.58 4.87 2.03
CA ARG A 86 -13.14 4.75 0.64
C ARG A 86 -12.21 5.88 0.24
N THR A 87 -12.56 7.11 0.66
CA THR A 87 -11.75 8.28 0.35
C THR A 87 -10.36 8.15 0.97
N THR A 88 -10.28 7.66 2.22
CA THR A 88 -8.99 7.43 2.88
C THR A 88 -8.17 6.41 2.13
N LEU A 89 -8.80 5.30 1.74
CA LEU A 89 -8.10 4.24 1.02
C LEU A 89 -7.48 4.78 -0.27
N GLU A 90 -8.25 5.58 -1.01
CA GLU A 90 -7.78 6.16 -2.26
C GLU A 90 -6.69 7.19 -2.04
N GLN A 91 -6.80 7.99 -0.97
CA GLN A 91 -5.77 8.97 -0.63
C GLN A 91 -4.45 8.30 -0.29
N VAL A 92 -4.51 7.22 0.48
CA VAL A 92 -3.30 6.48 0.84
C VAL A 92 -2.69 5.85 -0.40
N ALA A 93 -3.50 5.28 -1.27
CA ALA A 93 -3.00 4.70 -2.53
C ALA A 93 -2.25 5.74 -3.34
N THR A 94 -2.78 6.97 -3.40
CA THR A 94 -2.12 8.06 -4.11
C THR A 94 -0.78 8.43 -3.47
N LEU A 95 -0.75 8.50 -2.14
CA LEU A 95 0.46 8.88 -1.42
C LEU A 95 1.59 7.86 -1.60
N ILE A 96 1.27 6.57 -1.65
CA ILE A 96 2.30 5.53 -1.75
C ILE A 96 2.66 5.19 -3.18
N ALA A 97 1.98 5.76 -4.18
CA ALA A 97 2.20 5.39 -5.57
C ALA A 97 3.66 5.48 -6.02
N PRO A 98 4.41 6.55 -5.71
CA PRO A 98 5.82 6.61 -6.15
C PRO A 98 6.67 5.49 -5.56
N PHE A 99 6.37 5.10 -4.31
CA PHE A 99 7.11 4.04 -3.65
C PHE A 99 6.73 2.67 -4.18
N ALA A 100 5.47 2.48 -4.56
CA ALA A 100 5.04 1.24 -5.19
C ALA A 100 5.72 1.06 -6.54
N LEU A 101 5.86 2.13 -7.31
CA LEU A 101 6.55 2.08 -8.60
C LEU A 101 8.03 1.72 -8.41
N ILE A 102 8.70 2.40 -7.47
CA ILE A 102 10.11 2.14 -7.20
C ILE A 102 10.31 0.71 -6.69
N GLY A 103 9.45 0.28 -5.79
CA GLY A 103 9.53 -1.07 -5.24
C GLY A 103 9.37 -2.13 -6.31
N TRP A 104 8.45 -1.91 -7.24
CA TRP A 104 8.23 -2.82 -8.36
C TRP A 104 9.45 -2.86 -9.28
N ASP A 105 9.97 -1.69 -9.65
CA ASP A 105 11.16 -1.58 -10.49
C ASP A 105 12.36 -2.22 -9.81
N THR A 106 12.58 -1.86 -8.55
CA THR A 106 13.71 -2.41 -7.79
C THR A 106 13.61 -3.92 -7.69
N GLY A 107 12.39 -4.43 -7.50
CA GLY A 107 12.16 -5.85 -7.47
C GLY A 107 12.60 -6.52 -8.76
N GLY A 108 12.30 -5.89 -9.89
CA GLY A 108 12.71 -6.40 -11.18
C GLY A 108 14.20 -6.33 -11.39
N GLU A 109 14.80 -5.22 -10.97
CA GLU A 109 16.23 -5.01 -11.17
C GLU A 109 17.09 -5.76 -10.16
N ALA A 110 16.58 -5.93 -8.98
CA ALA A 110 17.35 -6.57 -7.93
C ALA A 110 17.74 -7.99 -8.29
N TRP A 111 17.00 -8.60 -9.16
CA TRP A 111 17.30 -9.96 -9.59
C TRP A 111 18.19 -10.00 -10.76
N ASP A 112 18.49 -8.88 -11.33
CA ASP A 112 19.25 -8.82 -12.54
C ASP A 112 20.64 -8.32 -12.23
N PRO A 113 21.51 -9.18 -11.90
CA PRO A 113 22.89 -8.84 -11.59
C PRO A 113 23.65 -8.47 -12.83
#